data_919840f6db06e29edc87b4565a524591
#
_entry.id   919840f6db06e29edc87b4565a524591
#
_cell.length_a   1.000
_cell.length_b   1.000
_cell.length_c   1.000
_cell.angle_alpha   90.00
_cell.angle_beta   90.00
_cell.angle_gamma   90.00
#
_symmetry.space_group_name_H-M   'P 1'
#
loop_
_entity.id
_entity.type
_entity.pdbx_description
1 polymer ?
#
loop_
_entity_poly.entity_id
_entity_poly.type
_entity_poly.pdbx_seq_one_letter_code
_entity_poly.pdbx_strand_id
1 'polypeptide(L)'
;PKLVETRLPKGELNTEAFEDTYEILPNSEWLSQECDILIPAALEDVINKDNADKIKASLVVEAANIPTTPEADEILRKNNVDVAVDFISNLGGIRIYEAIIFRVVKIENMNDEDAAAAIVKDTVDLIRKQTRVVFEEAAKTGEFTRDVARRLFTPDKSDTPDM
;
A
#
# COMPACT_ATOMS: atom_id res chain seq x y z
N PRO A 1 -0.83 -0.39 23.62
CA PRO A 1 -2.23 -0.06 23.68
C PRO A 1 -3.08 -1.30 23.83
N LYS A 2 -4.28 -1.13 24.37
CA LYS A 2 -5.24 -2.18 24.78
C LYS A 2 -5.46 -3.31 23.74
N LEU A 3 -5.48 -2.97 22.44
CA LEU A 3 -5.69 -3.95 21.35
C LEU A 3 -4.65 -5.08 21.32
N VAL A 4 -3.40 -4.78 21.68
CA VAL A 4 -2.32 -5.79 21.68
C VAL A 4 -2.40 -6.68 22.93
N GLU A 5 -2.83 -6.10 24.06
CA GLU A 5 -2.91 -6.79 25.36
C GLU A 5 -4.06 -7.78 25.44
N THR A 6 -5.06 -7.64 24.53
CA THR A 6 -6.27 -8.48 24.52
C THR A 6 -6.27 -9.54 23.43
N ARG A 7 -5.12 -9.81 22.79
CA ARG A 7 -5.02 -10.88 21.80
C ARG A 7 -5.18 -12.25 22.45
N LEU A 8 -5.99 -13.08 21.82
CA LEU A 8 -6.11 -14.50 22.15
C LEU A 8 -4.78 -15.23 21.82
N PRO A 9 -4.52 -16.41 22.41
CA PRO A 9 -3.26 -17.16 22.22
C PRO A 9 -2.90 -17.43 20.75
N LYS A 10 -3.88 -17.49 19.85
CA LYS A 10 -3.67 -17.66 18.39
C LYS A 10 -3.49 -16.35 17.64
N GLY A 11 -3.41 -15.21 18.33
CA GLY A 11 -3.22 -13.90 17.72
C GLY A 11 -4.51 -13.21 17.26
N GLU A 12 -5.66 -13.85 17.38
CA GLU A 12 -6.98 -13.26 17.11
C GLU A 12 -7.31 -12.18 18.13
N LEU A 13 -8.12 -11.18 17.73
CA LEU A 13 -8.62 -10.17 18.65
C LEU A 13 -9.70 -10.77 19.56
N ASN A 14 -9.60 -10.52 20.85
CA ASN A 14 -10.70 -10.80 21.77
C ASN A 14 -11.75 -9.69 21.64
N THR A 15 -12.75 -9.91 20.80
CA THR A 15 -13.79 -8.90 20.51
C THR A 15 -14.65 -8.60 21.73
N GLU A 16 -14.90 -9.57 22.61
CA GLU A 16 -15.66 -9.36 23.85
C GLU A 16 -15.01 -8.32 24.79
N ALA A 17 -13.69 -8.17 24.73
CA ALA A 17 -12.97 -7.18 25.54
C ALA A 17 -13.18 -5.72 25.08
N PHE A 18 -13.88 -5.48 23.98
CA PHE A 18 -14.05 -4.16 23.36
C PHE A 18 -15.51 -3.73 23.19
N GLU A 19 -16.49 -4.59 23.47
CA GLU A 19 -17.91 -4.34 23.23
C GLU A 19 -18.42 -2.99 23.79
N ASP A 20 -17.85 -2.54 24.91
CA ASP A 20 -18.20 -1.26 25.53
C ASP A 20 -17.42 -0.04 24.97
N THR A 21 -16.40 -0.27 24.14
CA THR A 21 -15.44 0.80 23.76
C THR A 21 -15.39 1.01 22.25
N TYR A 22 -15.67 -0.02 21.45
CA TYR A 22 -15.55 0.01 20.00
C TYR A 22 -16.76 -0.70 19.36
N GLU A 23 -17.24 -0.14 18.28
CA GLU A 23 -18.19 -0.81 17.42
C GLU A 23 -17.46 -1.84 16.56
N ILE A 24 -17.93 -3.09 16.58
CA ILE A 24 -17.38 -4.18 15.78
C ILE A 24 -18.28 -4.37 14.58
N LEU A 25 -17.76 -4.01 13.42
CA LEU A 25 -18.47 -4.13 12.16
C LEU A 25 -18.13 -5.44 11.44
N PRO A 26 -19.03 -5.96 10.59
CA PRO A 26 -18.70 -7.05 9.67
C PRO A 26 -17.47 -6.71 8.82
N ASN A 27 -16.64 -7.72 8.53
CA ASN A 27 -15.41 -7.51 7.75
C ASN A 27 -15.66 -6.92 6.35
N SER A 28 -16.85 -7.06 5.78
CA SER A 28 -17.23 -6.44 4.51
C SER A 28 -17.40 -4.92 4.58
N GLU A 29 -17.53 -4.36 5.78
CA GLU A 29 -17.85 -2.93 5.98
C GLU A 29 -16.63 -2.02 6.02
N TRP A 30 -15.39 -2.56 6.08
CA TRP A 30 -14.20 -1.74 6.22
C TRP A 30 -13.95 -0.83 5.02
N LEU A 31 -14.35 -1.25 3.81
CA LEU A 31 -14.20 -0.46 2.56
C LEU A 31 -15.15 0.73 2.49
N SER A 32 -16.31 0.64 3.15
CA SER A 32 -17.38 1.65 3.08
C SER A 32 -17.34 2.67 4.21
N GLN A 33 -16.31 2.62 5.05
CA GLN A 33 -16.17 3.57 6.16
C GLN A 33 -15.83 4.97 5.65
N GLU A 34 -16.35 5.99 6.34
CA GLU A 34 -15.99 7.39 6.10
C GLU A 34 -14.55 7.62 6.50
N CYS A 35 -13.69 7.92 5.54
CA CYS A 35 -12.30 8.26 5.75
C CYS A 35 -11.74 9.05 4.56
N ASP A 36 -10.68 9.82 4.78
CA ASP A 36 -9.99 10.55 3.71
C ASP A 36 -9.06 9.63 2.93
N ILE A 37 -8.43 8.67 3.62
CA ILE A 37 -7.43 7.75 3.08
C ILE A 37 -7.78 6.32 3.49
N LEU A 38 -7.84 5.42 2.51
CA LEU A 38 -8.04 3.99 2.70
C LEU A 38 -6.74 3.24 2.41
N ILE A 39 -6.29 2.37 3.32
CA ILE A 39 -5.02 1.64 3.19
C ILE A 39 -5.27 0.13 3.20
N PRO A 40 -5.50 -0.53 2.05
CA PRO A 40 -5.53 -1.97 1.95
C PRO A 40 -4.13 -2.55 2.17
N ALA A 41 -3.94 -3.34 3.24
CA ALA A 41 -2.63 -3.81 3.67
C ALA A 41 -2.56 -5.33 3.94
N ALA A 42 -3.54 -6.12 3.47
CA ALA A 42 -3.63 -7.53 3.81
C ALA A 42 -3.53 -8.46 2.59
N LEU A 43 -4.46 -8.37 1.66
CA LEU A 43 -4.63 -9.36 0.59
C LEU A 43 -4.71 -8.69 -0.78
N GLU A 44 -4.40 -9.46 -1.81
CA GLU A 44 -4.67 -9.13 -3.21
C GLU A 44 -6.19 -9.11 -3.51
N ASP A 45 -6.59 -8.40 -4.56
CA ASP A 45 -7.96 -8.34 -5.11
C ASP A 45 -9.07 -7.98 -4.10
N VAL A 46 -8.73 -7.37 -2.97
CA VAL A 46 -9.71 -6.97 -1.95
C VAL A 46 -10.60 -5.83 -2.42
N ILE A 47 -10.10 -4.98 -3.31
CA ILE A 47 -10.88 -3.95 -4.00
C ILE A 47 -11.16 -4.44 -5.42
N ASN A 48 -12.43 -4.73 -5.68
CA ASN A 48 -12.89 -5.31 -6.93
C ASN A 48 -14.18 -4.66 -7.43
N LYS A 49 -14.70 -5.11 -8.57
CA LYS A 49 -15.90 -4.54 -9.21
C LYS A 49 -17.15 -4.53 -8.33
N ASP A 50 -17.23 -5.41 -7.32
CA ASP A 50 -18.43 -5.59 -6.49
C ASP A 50 -18.41 -4.68 -5.24
N ASN A 51 -17.29 -3.98 -4.99
CA ASN A 51 -17.12 -3.17 -3.78
C ASN A 51 -16.42 -1.80 -3.99
N ALA A 52 -15.76 -1.59 -5.11
CA ALA A 52 -15.02 -0.35 -5.37
C ALA A 52 -15.92 0.90 -5.38
N ASP A 53 -17.19 0.75 -5.75
CA ASP A 53 -18.19 1.83 -5.74
C ASP A 53 -18.60 2.28 -4.33
N LYS A 54 -18.32 1.47 -3.31
CA LYS A 54 -18.62 1.77 -1.90
C LYS A 54 -17.53 2.58 -1.20
N ILE A 55 -16.36 2.74 -1.84
CA ILE A 55 -15.23 3.48 -1.27
C ILE A 55 -15.58 4.96 -1.22
N LYS A 56 -15.46 5.55 -0.02
CA LYS A 56 -15.74 6.95 0.25
C LYS A 56 -14.48 7.79 0.40
N ALA A 57 -13.33 7.13 0.54
CA ALA A 57 -12.03 7.80 0.59
C ALA A 57 -11.73 8.53 -0.73
N SER A 58 -11.04 9.65 -0.65
CA SER A 58 -10.51 10.35 -1.83
C SER A 58 -9.19 9.75 -2.33
N LEU A 59 -8.52 8.97 -1.50
CA LEU A 59 -7.24 8.35 -1.79
C LEU A 59 -7.19 6.92 -1.27
N VAL A 60 -6.78 5.99 -2.14
CA VAL A 60 -6.37 4.63 -1.77
C VAL A 60 -4.84 4.54 -1.78
N VAL A 61 -4.23 4.10 -0.68
CA VAL A 61 -2.79 3.82 -0.59
C VAL A 61 -2.58 2.31 -0.50
N GLU A 62 -2.07 1.72 -1.56
CA GLU A 62 -1.92 0.26 -1.67
C GLU A 62 -0.70 -0.22 -0.89
N ALA A 63 -0.91 -0.77 0.29
CA ALA A 63 0.15 -1.38 1.12
C ALA A 63 0.20 -2.91 1.00
N ALA A 64 -0.82 -3.56 0.43
CA ALA A 64 -0.78 -4.94 -0.03
C ALA A 64 -0.27 -5.02 -1.47
N ASN A 65 0.12 -6.21 -1.91
CA ASN A 65 0.43 -6.47 -3.31
C ASN A 65 -0.87 -6.60 -4.11
N ILE A 66 -0.98 -5.86 -5.20
CA ILE A 66 -2.10 -5.90 -6.17
C ILE A 66 -3.47 -5.93 -5.47
N PRO A 67 -3.78 -5.03 -4.52
CA PRO A 67 -5.02 -5.10 -3.77
C PRO A 67 -6.25 -4.68 -4.60
N THR A 68 -6.05 -4.01 -5.74
CA THR A 68 -7.10 -3.46 -6.58
C THR A 68 -7.11 -4.14 -7.96
N THR A 69 -8.26 -4.69 -8.34
CA THR A 69 -8.41 -5.30 -9.67
C THR A 69 -8.49 -4.25 -10.78
N PRO A 70 -8.19 -4.61 -12.05
CA PRO A 70 -8.30 -3.67 -13.17
C PRO A 70 -9.70 -3.09 -13.35
N GLU A 71 -10.74 -3.89 -13.10
CA GLU A 71 -12.13 -3.43 -13.19
C GLU A 71 -12.46 -2.42 -12.08
N ALA A 72 -11.89 -2.61 -10.90
CA ALA A 72 -12.04 -1.66 -9.80
C ALA A 72 -11.34 -0.33 -10.08
N ASP A 73 -10.17 -0.34 -10.75
CA ASP A 73 -9.48 0.88 -11.17
C ASP A 73 -10.38 1.81 -12.01
N GLU A 74 -11.17 1.22 -12.92
CA GLU A 74 -12.09 2.00 -13.74
C GLU A 74 -13.22 2.65 -12.91
N ILE A 75 -13.65 1.99 -11.84
CA ILE A 75 -14.65 2.54 -10.90
C ILE A 75 -14.03 3.65 -10.05
N LEU A 76 -12.84 3.43 -9.49
CA LEU A 76 -12.12 4.44 -8.70
C LEU A 76 -11.85 5.70 -9.54
N ARG A 77 -11.40 5.54 -10.79
CA ARG A 77 -11.20 6.63 -11.75
C ARG A 77 -12.48 7.45 -11.96
N LYS A 78 -13.62 6.80 -12.21
CA LYS A 78 -14.90 7.47 -12.40
C LYS A 78 -15.37 8.23 -11.18
N ASN A 79 -15.04 7.72 -10.00
CA ASN A 79 -15.40 8.31 -8.73
C ASN A 79 -14.39 9.36 -8.24
N ASN A 80 -13.36 9.68 -9.04
CA ASN A 80 -12.25 10.59 -8.70
C ASN A 80 -11.53 10.18 -7.41
N VAL A 81 -11.32 8.88 -7.20
CA VAL A 81 -10.53 8.33 -6.10
C VAL A 81 -9.12 8.09 -6.61
N ASP A 82 -8.15 8.84 -6.12
CA ASP A 82 -6.75 8.67 -6.47
C ASP A 82 -6.15 7.40 -5.86
N VAL A 83 -5.10 6.86 -6.50
CA VAL A 83 -4.41 5.66 -6.03
C VAL A 83 -2.91 5.89 -5.94
N ALA A 84 -2.36 5.72 -4.73
CA ALA A 84 -0.92 5.53 -4.54
C ALA A 84 -0.62 4.04 -4.73
N VAL A 85 0.00 3.70 -5.86
CA VAL A 85 0.11 2.32 -6.34
C VAL A 85 1.09 1.47 -5.54
N ASP A 86 0.80 0.19 -5.43
CA ASP A 86 1.54 -0.79 -4.64
C ASP A 86 3.04 -0.85 -4.98
N PHE A 87 3.40 -0.91 -6.26
CA PHE A 87 4.81 -0.99 -6.68
C PHE A 87 5.64 0.26 -6.34
N ILE A 88 5.02 1.34 -5.82
CA ILE A 88 5.69 2.51 -5.23
C ILE A 88 5.50 2.51 -3.71
N SER A 89 4.26 2.40 -3.23
CA SER A 89 3.94 2.55 -1.80
C SER A 89 4.37 1.36 -0.94
N ASN A 90 4.49 0.17 -1.53
CA ASN A 90 4.83 -1.10 -0.86
C ASN A 90 6.29 -1.56 -1.07
N LEU A 91 7.19 -0.67 -1.43
CA LEU A 91 8.59 -1.00 -1.74
C LEU A 91 9.41 -1.53 -0.54
N GLY A 92 8.92 -1.39 0.69
CA GLY A 92 9.69 -1.67 1.90
C GLY A 92 10.32 -3.06 1.94
N GLY A 93 9.55 -4.10 1.65
CA GLY A 93 10.03 -5.48 1.67
C GLY A 93 11.09 -5.75 0.60
N ILE A 94 10.88 -5.25 -0.62
CA ILE A 94 11.82 -5.43 -1.74
C ILE A 94 13.14 -4.70 -1.45
N ARG A 95 13.09 -3.49 -0.90
CA ARG A 95 14.29 -2.70 -0.57
C ARG A 95 15.15 -3.38 0.50
N ILE A 96 14.54 -3.98 1.51
CA ILE A 96 15.26 -4.77 2.51
C ILE A 96 15.90 -6.00 1.85
N TYR A 97 15.16 -6.70 1.00
CA TYR A 97 15.66 -7.87 0.27
C TYR A 97 16.83 -7.51 -0.66
N GLU A 98 16.74 -6.42 -1.42
CA GLU A 98 17.85 -5.89 -2.23
C GLU A 98 19.09 -5.60 -1.39
N ALA A 99 18.93 -4.92 -0.26
CA ALA A 99 20.04 -4.58 0.62
C ALA A 99 20.78 -5.82 1.12
N ILE A 100 20.08 -6.93 1.34
CA ILE A 100 20.65 -8.22 1.75
C ILE A 100 21.35 -8.89 0.55
N ILE A 101 20.68 -9.01 -0.60
CA ILE A 101 21.21 -9.72 -1.77
C ILE A 101 22.44 -9.04 -2.33
N PHE A 102 22.40 -7.73 -2.50
CA PHE A 102 23.55 -6.98 -3.00
C PHE A 102 24.61 -6.72 -1.93
N ARG A 103 24.45 -7.33 -0.75
CA ARG A 103 25.40 -7.22 0.38
C ARG A 103 25.70 -5.78 0.79
N VAL A 104 24.77 -4.88 0.56
CA VAL A 104 24.81 -3.51 1.10
C VAL A 104 24.75 -3.57 2.63
N VAL A 105 23.95 -4.54 3.16
CA VAL A 105 23.95 -4.92 4.58
C VAL A 105 24.29 -6.41 4.67
N LYS A 106 25.27 -6.76 5.49
CA LYS A 106 25.57 -8.16 5.78
C LYS A 106 24.49 -8.74 6.71
N ILE A 107 24.10 -10.00 6.48
CA ILE A 107 23.08 -10.69 7.31
C ILE A 107 23.47 -10.68 8.79
N GLU A 108 24.75 -10.81 9.10
CA GLU A 108 25.30 -10.70 10.45
C GLU A 108 25.07 -9.34 11.12
N ASN A 109 24.84 -8.29 10.32
CA ASN A 109 24.57 -6.93 10.76
C ASN A 109 23.07 -6.56 10.71
N MET A 110 22.17 -7.51 10.45
CA MET A 110 20.71 -7.27 10.45
C MET A 110 20.16 -6.85 11.82
N ASN A 111 20.91 -7.10 12.88
CA ASN A 111 20.61 -6.61 14.22
C ASN A 111 21.22 -5.21 14.50
N ASP A 112 21.90 -4.62 13.52
CA ASP A 112 22.43 -3.27 13.61
C ASP A 112 21.29 -2.28 13.37
N GLU A 113 20.86 -1.63 14.44
CA GLU A 113 19.74 -0.66 14.42
C GLU A 113 20.04 0.53 13.50
N ASP A 114 21.30 0.95 13.40
CA ASP A 114 21.71 2.08 12.55
C ASP A 114 21.60 1.70 11.06
N ALA A 115 22.03 0.49 10.69
CA ALA A 115 21.92 0.00 9.31
C ALA A 115 20.44 -0.18 8.91
N ALA A 116 19.63 -0.74 9.80
CA ALA A 116 18.20 -0.88 9.58
C ALA A 116 17.52 0.49 9.43
N ALA A 117 17.82 1.43 10.30
CA ALA A 117 17.29 2.79 10.25
C ALA A 117 17.68 3.52 8.95
N ALA A 118 18.92 3.34 8.48
CA ALA A 118 19.37 3.93 7.21
C ALA A 118 18.58 3.39 6.01
N ILE A 119 18.36 2.07 5.93
CA ILE A 119 17.57 1.46 4.86
C ILE A 119 16.12 1.95 4.90
N VAL A 120 15.51 2.00 6.07
CA VAL A 120 14.13 2.50 6.26
C VAL A 120 14.04 3.94 5.81
N LYS A 121 14.98 4.79 6.23
CA LYS A 121 15.02 6.20 5.84
C LYS A 121 15.12 6.36 4.32
N ASP A 122 16.07 5.70 3.69
CA ASP A 122 16.28 5.74 2.24
C ASP A 122 15.02 5.27 1.48
N THR A 123 14.40 4.19 1.94
CA THR A 123 13.17 3.66 1.36
C THR A 123 12.01 4.64 1.49
N VAL A 124 11.82 5.24 2.64
CA VAL A 124 10.77 6.25 2.87
C VAL A 124 11.00 7.48 2.00
N ASP A 125 12.23 7.95 1.88
CA ASP A 125 12.57 9.09 1.03
C ASP A 125 12.31 8.79 -0.45
N LEU A 126 12.63 7.57 -0.91
CA LEU A 126 12.34 7.10 -2.26
C LEU A 126 10.83 7.05 -2.54
N ILE A 127 10.05 6.41 -1.66
CA ILE A 127 8.59 6.33 -1.78
C ILE A 127 7.98 7.74 -1.85
N ARG A 128 8.38 8.64 -0.94
CA ARG A 128 7.91 10.03 -0.94
C ARG A 128 8.22 10.76 -2.24
N LYS A 129 9.43 10.59 -2.75
CA LYS A 129 9.86 11.22 -4.01
C LYS A 129 9.02 10.72 -5.19
N GLN A 130 8.90 9.40 -5.34
CA GLN A 130 8.17 8.80 -6.46
C GLN A 130 6.68 9.11 -6.40
N THR A 131 6.06 8.97 -5.22
CA THR A 131 4.65 9.34 -5.03
C THR A 131 4.40 10.80 -5.38
N ARG A 132 5.25 11.72 -4.92
CA ARG A 132 5.12 13.14 -5.25
C ARG A 132 5.16 13.38 -6.75
N VAL A 133 6.12 12.77 -7.45
CA VAL A 133 6.25 12.91 -8.92
C VAL A 133 4.97 12.44 -9.63
N VAL A 134 4.40 11.31 -9.20
CA VAL A 134 3.14 10.80 -9.79
C VAL A 134 1.99 11.79 -9.59
N PHE A 135 1.78 12.24 -8.36
CA PHE A 135 0.65 13.13 -8.05
C PHE A 135 0.80 14.52 -8.67
N GLU A 136 2.03 15.08 -8.70
CA GLU A 136 2.29 16.35 -9.37
C GLU A 136 2.06 16.25 -10.88
N GLU A 137 2.43 15.14 -11.49
CA GLU A 137 2.22 14.92 -12.92
C GLU A 137 0.74 14.68 -13.23
N ALA A 138 0.05 13.87 -12.43
CA ALA A 138 -1.38 13.64 -12.55
C ALA A 138 -2.17 14.96 -12.44
N ALA A 139 -1.81 15.82 -11.49
CA ALA A 139 -2.43 17.13 -11.34
C ALA A 139 -2.21 18.06 -12.55
N LYS A 140 -1.08 17.92 -13.26
CA LYS A 140 -0.78 18.73 -14.48
C LYS A 140 -1.52 18.19 -15.70
N THR A 141 -1.60 16.87 -15.85
CA THR A 141 -2.10 16.23 -17.08
C THR A 141 -3.59 15.89 -17.01
N GLY A 142 -4.16 15.77 -15.80
CA GLY A 142 -5.50 15.24 -15.57
C GLY A 142 -5.60 13.73 -15.75
N GLU A 143 -4.46 13.04 -15.90
CA GLU A 143 -4.41 11.58 -15.98
C GLU A 143 -4.68 10.94 -14.61
N PHE A 144 -5.21 9.73 -14.62
CA PHE A 144 -5.37 8.92 -13.41
C PHE A 144 -4.00 8.55 -12.81
N THR A 145 -3.86 8.66 -11.50
CA THR A 145 -2.57 8.48 -10.80
C THR A 145 -1.89 7.14 -11.09
N ARG A 146 -2.65 6.05 -11.23
CA ARG A 146 -2.11 4.73 -11.60
C ARG A 146 -1.53 4.71 -13.01
N ASP A 147 -2.16 5.38 -13.98
CA ASP A 147 -1.65 5.42 -15.36
C ASP A 147 -0.37 6.23 -15.43
N VAL A 148 -0.31 7.35 -14.72
CA VAL A 148 0.92 8.14 -14.57
C VAL A 148 2.03 7.31 -13.94
N ALA A 149 1.74 6.59 -12.86
CA ALA A 149 2.72 5.74 -12.19
C ALA A 149 3.27 4.65 -13.13
N ARG A 150 2.39 3.98 -13.87
CA ARG A 150 2.78 2.97 -14.87
C ARG A 150 3.65 3.59 -15.97
N ARG A 151 3.25 4.72 -16.52
CA ARG A 151 4.00 5.42 -17.57
C ARG A 151 5.39 5.84 -17.12
N LEU A 152 5.55 6.30 -15.89
CA LEU A 152 6.82 6.83 -15.39
C LEU A 152 7.78 5.76 -14.83
N PHE A 153 7.25 4.67 -14.29
CA PHE A 153 8.05 3.72 -13.50
C PHE A 153 7.95 2.26 -13.97
N THR A 154 7.18 1.95 -15.02
CA THR A 154 7.23 0.62 -15.62
C THR A 154 8.22 0.64 -16.79
N PRO A 155 9.22 -0.25 -16.83
CA PRO A 155 10.14 -0.35 -17.96
C PRO A 155 9.38 -0.63 -19.26
N ASP A 156 9.79 0.00 -20.34
CA ASP A 156 9.29 -0.37 -21.66
C ASP A 156 9.71 -1.83 -21.95
N LYS A 157 8.83 -2.62 -22.58
CA LYS A 157 9.14 -4.01 -22.96
C LYS A 157 10.38 -4.13 -23.85
N SER A 158 10.75 -3.03 -24.54
CA SER A 158 11.97 -2.94 -25.34
C SER A 158 13.25 -2.86 -24.48
N ASP A 159 13.15 -2.52 -23.19
CA ASP A 159 14.29 -2.36 -22.29
C ASP A 159 14.64 -3.63 -21.51
N THR A 160 13.83 -4.69 -21.64
CA THR A 160 14.14 -5.99 -21.05
C THR A 160 15.03 -6.76 -22.01
N PRO A 161 16.27 -7.13 -21.62
CA PRO A 161 17.09 -8.03 -22.42
C PRO A 161 16.33 -9.36 -22.60
N ASP A 162 16.31 -9.88 -23.82
CA ASP A 162 15.83 -11.24 -24.08
C ASP A 162 16.60 -12.21 -23.19
N MET A 163 15.89 -12.83 -22.22
CA MET A 163 16.46 -13.89 -21.39
C MET A 163 16.40 -15.23 -22.10
#